data_e2e1cae2bc0598027a8ef2a72a5732b2
#
_entry.id   e2e1cae2bc0598027a8ef2a72a5732b2
#
_cell.length_a   1.000
_cell.length_b   1.000
_cell.length_c   1.000
_cell.angle_alpha   90.00
_cell.angle_beta   90.00
_cell.angle_gamma   90.00
#
_symmetry.space_group_name_H-M   'P 1'
#
loop_
_entity.id
_entity.type
_entity.pdbx_description
1 polymer ?
#
loop_
_entity_poly.entity_id
_entity_poly.type
_entity_poly.pdbx_seq_one_letter_code
_entity_poly.pdbx_strand_id
1 'polypeptide(L)'
;MQTEALDELFSAHLRAVAAHAGEALAATGHDALVLHSGGLRIVDFDDYPYPFKAHAAFRLWAPIGDCPDCFVIFRPGRRPRLLFNRPDDYWHKPAALPESWWTAEFDIVPFADLSAARDALPAGERTAFIGDAGRFDDWGFAAVNPPPLITHLDHARARKTAYELACLREANRLGARGHVAAAQAFEGRESEYGIALAFMAAIATREQELPYNPIVALNEGAAVLHYQVLERTAPPDHRSLLIDAGATFACYPSDITRTYSHSDPDFALLVGRMDEVQLALCAGVRAGVDWRDLHLTAHRLIAELLHDSGIITVDAEVAVETGLSGVFFPHGLGHLLGLQVHDVGGTLASPQGGSIPRPEGHPNLRLTRVLEEGFAVTMEPGLYFIDSLLAAAKANSHGRHIDWARVAQFAPFGGIRIEDNLAVTAAGCENLTREAFRALS
;
A
#
# COMPACT_ATOMS: atom_id res chain seq x y z
N MET A 1 20.12 -0.64 9.04
CA MET A 1 20.68 -1.77 8.25
C MET A 1 21.98 -1.27 7.62
N GLN A 2 23.05 -2.07 7.64
CA GLN A 2 24.32 -1.63 7.03
C GLN A 2 24.19 -1.67 5.50
N THR A 3 24.77 -0.71 4.81
CA THR A 3 24.68 -0.51 3.34
C THR A 3 25.16 -1.75 2.56
N GLU A 4 26.17 -2.47 3.07
CA GLU A 4 26.69 -3.72 2.49
C GLU A 4 25.65 -4.84 2.41
N ALA A 5 24.74 -4.94 3.40
CA ALA A 5 23.68 -5.95 3.37
C ALA A 5 22.60 -5.64 2.31
N LEU A 6 22.35 -4.36 2.01
CA LEU A 6 21.38 -3.95 0.96
C LEU A 6 21.93 -4.21 -0.44
N ASP A 7 23.23 -4.03 -0.65
CA ASP A 7 23.92 -4.28 -1.92
C ASP A 7 23.77 -5.74 -2.36
N GLU A 8 24.13 -6.69 -1.49
CA GLU A 8 24.00 -8.12 -1.79
C GLU A 8 22.54 -8.53 -2.04
N LEU A 9 21.61 -8.01 -1.22
CA LEU A 9 20.19 -8.29 -1.38
C LEU A 9 19.64 -7.72 -2.68
N PHE A 10 20.09 -6.53 -3.07
CA PHE A 10 19.65 -5.90 -4.31
C PHE A 10 20.17 -6.65 -5.55
N SER A 11 21.42 -7.08 -5.53
CA SER A 11 21.99 -7.91 -6.60
C SER A 11 21.21 -9.21 -6.82
N ALA A 12 20.77 -9.85 -5.71
CA ALA A 12 19.92 -11.05 -5.78
C ALA A 12 18.51 -10.72 -6.29
N HIS A 13 17.93 -9.61 -5.83
CA HIS A 13 16.64 -9.09 -6.29
C HIS A 13 16.65 -8.84 -7.79
N LEU A 14 17.64 -8.11 -8.30
CA LEU A 14 17.70 -7.76 -9.71
C LEU A 14 17.85 -9.00 -10.60
N ARG A 15 18.60 -10.02 -10.14
CA ARG A 15 18.66 -11.32 -10.85
C ARG A 15 17.29 -12.01 -10.91
N ALA A 16 16.52 -12.01 -9.83
CA ALA A 16 15.18 -12.59 -9.82
C ALA A 16 14.21 -11.81 -10.73
N VAL A 17 14.22 -10.48 -10.66
CA VAL A 17 13.40 -9.60 -11.53
C VAL A 17 13.76 -9.82 -13.00
N ALA A 18 15.05 -9.90 -13.33
CA ALA A 18 15.54 -10.13 -14.68
C ALA A 18 15.11 -11.54 -15.21
N ALA A 19 15.16 -12.55 -14.36
CA ALA A 19 14.67 -13.89 -14.73
C ALA A 19 13.18 -13.88 -15.07
N HIS A 20 12.34 -13.35 -14.19
CA HIS A 20 10.89 -13.24 -14.44
C HIS A 20 10.55 -12.38 -15.66
N ALA A 21 11.27 -11.27 -15.86
CA ALA A 21 11.09 -10.43 -17.05
C ALA A 21 11.50 -11.17 -18.33
N GLY A 22 12.56 -11.97 -18.29
CA GLY A 22 12.98 -12.81 -19.40
C GLY A 22 11.95 -13.88 -19.77
N GLU A 23 11.37 -14.55 -18.77
CA GLU A 23 10.27 -15.51 -18.96
C GLU A 23 9.02 -14.83 -19.57
N ALA A 24 8.64 -13.65 -19.04
CA ALA A 24 7.51 -12.88 -19.53
C ALA A 24 7.70 -12.41 -20.97
N LEU A 25 8.89 -11.92 -21.33
CA LEU A 25 9.23 -11.54 -22.70
C LEU A 25 9.15 -12.74 -23.66
N ALA A 26 9.73 -13.88 -23.28
CA ALA A 26 9.67 -15.10 -24.09
C ALA A 26 8.22 -15.58 -24.29
N ALA A 27 7.41 -15.56 -23.22
CA ALA A 27 6.00 -15.98 -23.26
C ALA A 27 5.13 -15.06 -24.15
N THR A 28 5.52 -13.79 -24.29
CA THR A 28 4.75 -12.77 -25.05
C THR A 28 5.38 -12.38 -26.38
N GLY A 29 6.49 -13.03 -26.76
CA GLY A 29 7.12 -12.87 -28.08
C GLY A 29 7.92 -11.56 -28.24
N HIS A 30 8.50 -11.02 -27.14
CA HIS A 30 9.34 -9.83 -27.17
C HIS A 30 10.82 -10.18 -26.88
N ASP A 31 11.73 -9.35 -27.35
CA ASP A 31 13.18 -9.54 -27.21
C ASP A 31 13.78 -8.58 -26.16
N ALA A 32 13.14 -7.44 -25.94
CA ALA A 32 13.59 -6.42 -25.03
C ALA A 32 12.40 -5.72 -24.31
N LEU A 33 12.68 -5.15 -23.16
CA LEU A 33 11.75 -4.35 -22.36
C LEU A 33 12.34 -2.98 -22.10
N VAL A 34 11.55 -1.94 -22.34
CA VAL A 34 11.84 -0.57 -21.93
C VAL A 34 10.79 -0.14 -20.91
N LEU A 35 11.27 0.30 -19.76
CA LEU A 35 10.43 0.78 -18.66
C LEU A 35 10.66 2.28 -18.50
N HIS A 36 9.62 3.07 -18.65
CA HIS A 36 9.66 4.51 -18.46
C HIS A 36 9.28 4.88 -17.02
N SER A 37 9.99 5.83 -16.43
CA SER A 37 9.69 6.29 -15.07
C SER A 37 8.41 7.12 -14.95
N GLY A 38 7.89 7.64 -16.06
CA GLY A 38 6.81 8.64 -16.13
C GLY A 38 7.35 10.03 -16.37
N GLY A 39 6.51 10.93 -16.92
CA GLY A 39 6.83 12.31 -17.17
C GLY A 39 6.23 13.27 -16.13
N LEU A 40 6.85 14.42 -15.95
CA LEU A 40 6.24 15.51 -15.17
C LEU A 40 4.99 16.02 -15.88
N ARG A 41 3.92 16.17 -15.11
CA ARG A 41 2.74 16.90 -15.54
C ARG A 41 2.75 18.28 -14.88
N ILE A 42 2.79 19.31 -15.68
CA ILE A 42 2.73 20.70 -15.24
C ILE A 42 1.27 21.14 -15.17
N VAL A 43 0.93 21.99 -14.22
CA VAL A 43 -0.38 22.65 -14.14
C VAL A 43 -0.55 23.57 -15.36
N ASP A 44 -1.70 23.50 -16.01
CA ASP A 44 -1.96 24.30 -17.22
C ASP A 44 -1.75 25.79 -16.95
N PHE A 45 -0.93 26.42 -17.80
CA PHE A 45 -0.56 27.85 -17.73
C PHE A 45 0.26 28.24 -16.49
N ASP A 46 0.94 27.29 -15.85
CA ASP A 46 1.79 27.50 -14.66
C ASP A 46 3.15 26.82 -14.81
N ASP A 47 4.10 27.14 -13.92
CA ASP A 47 5.41 26.48 -13.78
C ASP A 47 5.39 25.39 -12.69
N TYR A 48 4.25 25.19 -12.01
CA TYR A 48 4.11 24.27 -10.90
C TYR A 48 3.79 22.84 -11.37
N PRO A 49 4.60 21.83 -11.03
CA PRO A 49 4.32 20.44 -11.36
C PRO A 49 3.32 19.82 -10.37
N TYR A 50 2.44 18.95 -10.88
CA TYR A 50 1.74 18.01 -10.01
C TYR A 50 2.74 17.09 -9.30
N PRO A 51 2.41 16.55 -8.09
CA PRO A 51 3.26 15.59 -7.41
C PRO A 51 3.64 14.42 -8.33
N PHE A 52 4.94 14.15 -8.43
CA PHE A 52 5.48 13.07 -9.27
C PHE A 52 5.89 11.88 -8.43
N LYS A 53 5.54 10.69 -8.91
CA LYS A 53 6.08 9.41 -8.42
C LYS A 53 6.39 8.53 -9.63
N ALA A 54 7.62 8.04 -9.72
CA ALA A 54 7.99 7.15 -10.81
C ALA A 54 7.12 5.88 -10.84
N HIS A 55 6.87 5.35 -12.04
CA HIS A 55 6.07 4.14 -12.24
C HIS A 55 6.63 2.96 -11.44
N ALA A 56 5.75 2.16 -10.83
CA ALA A 56 6.14 1.01 -10.02
C ALA A 56 6.98 -0.02 -10.81
N ALA A 57 6.64 -0.25 -12.09
CA ALA A 57 7.42 -1.13 -12.96
C ALA A 57 8.87 -0.66 -13.14
N PHE A 58 9.11 0.66 -13.23
CA PHE A 58 10.46 1.24 -13.29
C PHE A 58 11.16 1.12 -11.92
N ARG A 59 10.46 1.45 -10.82
CA ARG A 59 11.01 1.42 -9.45
C ARG A 59 11.41 0.02 -8.99
N LEU A 60 10.80 -1.02 -9.55
CA LEU A 60 11.20 -2.41 -9.30
C LEU A 60 12.65 -2.68 -9.70
N TRP A 61 13.12 -2.01 -10.76
CA TRP A 61 14.50 -2.12 -11.27
C TRP A 61 15.42 -1.09 -10.64
N ALA A 62 15.03 0.18 -10.67
CA ALA A 62 15.84 1.28 -10.16
C ALA A 62 15.08 1.97 -9.01
N PRO A 63 15.54 1.86 -7.74
CA PRO A 63 14.82 2.37 -6.58
C PRO A 63 14.92 3.90 -6.44
N ILE A 64 14.50 4.61 -7.50
CA ILE A 64 14.45 6.07 -7.59
C ILE A 64 12.99 6.49 -7.75
N GLY A 65 12.49 7.31 -6.82
CA GLY A 65 11.12 7.80 -6.83
C GLY A 65 10.92 9.11 -7.59
N ASP A 66 11.96 9.94 -7.64
CA ASP A 66 11.95 11.29 -8.22
C ASP A 66 12.96 11.38 -9.37
N CYS A 67 12.59 10.85 -10.54
CA CYS A 67 13.43 10.86 -11.75
C CYS A 67 12.54 10.81 -13.01
N PRO A 68 11.88 11.93 -13.34
CA PRO A 68 11.02 11.97 -14.51
C PRO A 68 11.79 11.72 -15.80
N ASP A 69 11.11 11.06 -16.76
CA ASP A 69 11.63 10.77 -18.09
C ASP A 69 12.93 9.93 -18.12
N CYS A 70 13.15 9.09 -17.09
CA CYS A 70 14.21 8.09 -17.11
C CYS A 70 13.70 6.77 -17.71
N PHE A 71 14.63 5.95 -18.25
CA PHE A 71 14.28 4.66 -18.86
C PHE A 71 15.21 3.56 -18.34
N VAL A 72 14.61 2.42 -17.98
CA VAL A 72 15.36 1.17 -17.81
C VAL A 72 15.20 0.33 -19.07
N ILE A 73 16.31 -0.09 -19.65
CA ILE A 73 16.34 -0.99 -20.81
C ILE A 73 16.84 -2.34 -20.33
N PHE A 74 16.02 -3.37 -20.50
CA PHE A 74 16.35 -4.75 -20.18
C PHE A 74 16.36 -5.62 -21.44
N ARG A 75 17.39 -6.46 -21.55
CA ARG A 75 17.53 -7.54 -22.51
C ARG A 75 18.00 -8.81 -21.80
N PRO A 76 17.38 -9.96 -22.01
CA PRO A 76 17.86 -11.20 -21.40
C PRO A 76 19.34 -11.45 -21.65
N GLY A 77 20.05 -11.83 -20.60
CA GLY A 77 21.50 -12.12 -20.67
C GLY A 77 22.41 -10.88 -20.76
N ARG A 78 21.88 -9.66 -20.67
CA ARG A 78 22.66 -8.44 -20.64
C ARG A 78 22.44 -7.67 -19.35
N ARG A 79 23.46 -6.93 -18.92
CA ARG A 79 23.35 -5.97 -17.83
C ARG A 79 22.30 -4.91 -18.18
N PRO A 80 21.34 -4.58 -17.28
CA PRO A 80 20.36 -3.56 -17.56
C PRO A 80 21.01 -2.19 -17.70
N ARG A 81 20.44 -1.35 -18.56
CA ARG A 81 20.89 0.02 -18.76
C ARG A 81 19.87 0.98 -18.18
N LEU A 82 20.33 1.97 -17.43
CA LEU A 82 19.54 3.10 -16.97
C LEU A 82 19.89 4.33 -17.81
N LEU A 83 18.94 4.78 -18.64
CA LEU A 83 19.05 6.11 -19.25
C LEU A 83 18.53 7.11 -18.22
N PHE A 84 19.44 7.97 -17.73
CA PHE A 84 19.14 8.90 -16.65
C PHE A 84 18.99 10.31 -17.22
N ASN A 85 17.76 10.85 -17.13
CA ASN A 85 17.43 12.19 -17.61
C ASN A 85 18.10 13.25 -16.73
N ARG A 86 18.94 14.06 -17.36
CA ARG A 86 19.70 15.13 -16.72
C ARG A 86 19.73 16.35 -17.64
N PRO A 87 18.59 17.06 -17.76
CA PRO A 87 18.54 18.27 -18.58
C PRO A 87 19.51 19.31 -18.05
N ASP A 88 20.12 20.05 -18.95
CA ASP A 88 20.97 21.17 -18.63
C ASP A 88 20.19 22.46 -18.92
N ASP A 89 19.52 22.97 -17.90
CA ASP A 89 18.79 24.22 -17.95
C ASP A 89 19.19 25.14 -16.78
N TYR A 90 18.90 26.41 -16.91
CA TYR A 90 19.27 27.43 -15.89
C TYR A 90 18.17 27.63 -14.82
N TRP A 91 17.04 26.95 -14.94
CA TRP A 91 15.92 27.07 -13.99
C TRP A 91 16.05 26.09 -12.84
N HIS A 92 16.61 24.90 -13.07
CA HIS A 92 16.65 23.80 -12.14
C HIS A 92 18.07 23.39 -11.81
N LYS A 93 18.30 22.99 -10.57
CA LYS A 93 19.56 22.34 -10.21
C LYS A 93 19.63 20.99 -10.93
N PRO A 94 20.66 20.77 -11.77
CA PRO A 94 20.83 19.49 -12.45
C PRO A 94 20.85 18.32 -11.44
N ALA A 95 20.08 17.28 -11.72
CA ALA A 95 20.08 16.08 -10.90
C ALA A 95 21.49 15.48 -10.83
N ALA A 96 21.96 15.12 -9.64
CA ALA A 96 23.20 14.37 -9.51
C ALA A 96 23.01 12.97 -10.10
N LEU A 97 24.06 12.42 -10.72
CA LEU A 97 24.05 11.01 -11.07
C LEU A 97 23.89 10.18 -9.80
N PRO A 98 23.08 9.12 -9.85
CA PRO A 98 22.87 8.31 -8.67
C PRO A 98 24.17 7.60 -8.27
N GLU A 99 24.54 7.75 -7.00
CA GLU A 99 25.66 7.05 -6.36
C GLU A 99 25.12 6.33 -5.12
N SER A 100 24.84 5.03 -5.26
CA SER A 100 24.21 4.27 -4.18
C SER A 100 24.50 2.78 -4.35
N TRP A 101 24.10 1.97 -3.36
CA TRP A 101 24.33 0.51 -3.32
C TRP A 101 23.86 -0.24 -4.56
N TRP A 102 22.82 0.25 -5.23
CA TRP A 102 22.21 -0.42 -6.37
C TRP A 102 22.84 -0.07 -7.72
N THR A 103 23.61 1.04 -7.83
CA THR A 103 24.09 1.60 -9.11
C THR A 103 25.11 0.71 -9.80
N ALA A 104 25.84 -0.10 -9.02
CA ALA A 104 26.81 -1.05 -9.56
C ALA A 104 26.19 -2.10 -10.49
N GLU A 105 24.89 -2.32 -10.42
CA GLU A 105 24.15 -3.30 -11.23
C GLU A 105 23.74 -2.76 -12.60
N PHE A 106 23.91 -1.46 -12.87
CA PHE A 106 23.46 -0.80 -14.10
C PHE A 106 24.61 -0.24 -14.94
N ASP A 107 24.38 -0.22 -16.26
CA ASP A 107 25.08 0.66 -17.18
C ASP A 107 24.29 1.99 -17.20
N ILE A 108 24.78 3.02 -16.47
CA ILE A 108 24.09 4.30 -16.32
C ILE A 108 24.58 5.27 -17.38
N VAL A 109 23.66 5.72 -18.24
CA VAL A 109 23.93 6.64 -19.36
C VAL A 109 23.11 7.91 -19.15
N PRO A 110 23.74 9.04 -18.79
CA PRO A 110 23.03 10.31 -18.71
C PRO A 110 22.67 10.83 -20.10
N PHE A 111 21.55 11.50 -20.21
CA PHE A 111 21.14 12.23 -21.41
C PHE A 111 20.48 13.57 -21.03
N ALA A 112 20.58 14.56 -21.94
CA ALA A 112 20.05 15.90 -21.71
C ALA A 112 18.73 16.17 -22.42
N ASP A 113 18.42 15.41 -23.48
CA ASP A 113 17.19 15.56 -24.26
C ASP A 113 16.65 14.19 -24.71
N LEU A 114 15.35 14.12 -24.98
CA LEU A 114 14.67 12.88 -25.34
C LEU A 114 15.12 12.29 -26.69
N SER A 115 15.71 13.08 -27.60
CA SER A 115 16.21 12.55 -28.86
C SER A 115 17.43 11.65 -28.62
N ALA A 116 18.30 12.05 -27.72
CA ALA A 116 19.45 11.23 -27.31
C ALA A 116 19.00 9.93 -26.59
N ALA A 117 17.92 9.99 -25.80
CA ALA A 117 17.34 8.80 -25.20
C ALA A 117 16.78 7.85 -26.28
N ARG A 118 16.07 8.37 -27.29
CA ARG A 118 15.54 7.60 -28.41
C ARG A 118 16.63 6.85 -29.17
N ASP A 119 17.77 7.53 -29.46
CA ASP A 119 18.89 6.95 -30.19
C ASP A 119 19.61 5.83 -29.42
N ALA A 120 19.47 5.81 -28.09
CA ALA A 120 20.03 4.79 -27.21
C ALA A 120 19.14 3.55 -27.04
N LEU A 121 17.90 3.57 -27.56
CA LEU A 121 16.96 2.45 -27.46
C LEU A 121 17.37 1.27 -28.35
N PRO A 122 16.87 0.05 -28.05
CA PRO A 122 17.09 -1.13 -28.89
C PRO A 122 16.48 -0.94 -30.29
N ALA A 123 17.33 -0.86 -31.32
CA ALA A 123 16.89 -0.79 -32.69
C ALA A 123 16.76 -2.20 -33.30
N GLY A 124 15.68 -2.41 -34.09
CA GLY A 124 15.49 -3.66 -34.84
C GLY A 124 15.06 -4.88 -33.99
N GLU A 125 14.83 -4.71 -32.70
CA GLU A 125 14.33 -5.74 -31.79
C GLU A 125 12.81 -5.61 -31.58
N ARG A 126 12.14 -6.71 -31.22
CA ARG A 126 10.73 -6.69 -30.80
C ARG A 126 10.66 -6.16 -29.37
N THR A 127 10.77 -4.86 -29.23
CA THR A 127 10.84 -4.18 -27.91
C THR A 127 9.44 -3.87 -27.42
N ALA A 128 9.12 -4.33 -26.20
CA ALA A 128 7.94 -3.89 -25.45
C ALA A 128 8.28 -2.64 -24.62
N PHE A 129 7.36 -1.71 -24.56
CA PHE A 129 7.43 -0.51 -23.73
C PHE A 129 6.35 -0.53 -22.65
N ILE A 130 6.72 -0.18 -21.42
CA ILE A 130 5.79 0.05 -20.30
C ILE A 130 6.05 1.45 -19.73
N GLY A 131 5.03 2.31 -19.76
CA GLY A 131 5.12 3.70 -19.31
C GLY A 131 3.99 4.57 -19.83
N ASP A 132 4.24 5.87 -20.00
CA ASP A 132 3.25 6.83 -20.45
C ASP A 132 2.86 6.56 -21.91
N ALA A 133 1.66 6.03 -22.10
CA ALA A 133 1.11 5.79 -23.43
C ALA A 133 0.85 7.11 -24.19
N GLY A 134 0.98 7.06 -25.51
CA GLY A 134 0.75 8.21 -26.40
C GLY A 134 1.94 9.15 -26.54
N ARG A 135 2.86 9.15 -25.61
CA ARG A 135 3.99 10.08 -25.58
C ARG A 135 5.19 9.62 -26.42
N PHE A 136 5.30 8.31 -26.63
CA PHE A 136 6.44 7.66 -27.31
C PHE A 136 6.01 6.68 -28.41
N ASP A 137 4.79 6.82 -28.93
CA ASP A 137 4.21 5.90 -29.92
C ASP A 137 5.00 5.88 -31.25
N ASP A 138 5.66 6.99 -31.60
CA ASP A 138 6.51 7.13 -32.79
C ASP A 138 7.95 6.64 -32.59
N TRP A 139 8.29 6.08 -31.41
CA TRP A 139 9.66 5.61 -31.11
C TRP A 139 9.95 4.20 -31.65
N GLY A 140 8.96 3.55 -32.26
CA GLY A 140 9.15 2.26 -32.95
C GLY A 140 9.12 1.03 -32.06
N PHE A 141 8.46 1.12 -30.90
CA PHE A 141 8.19 -0.04 -30.05
C PHE A 141 7.27 -1.04 -30.72
N ALA A 142 7.53 -2.34 -30.57
CA ALA A 142 6.68 -3.40 -31.09
C ALA A 142 5.32 -3.46 -30.38
N ALA A 143 5.29 -3.10 -29.10
CA ALA A 143 4.08 -3.00 -28.30
C ALA A 143 4.24 -1.97 -27.17
N VAL A 144 3.19 -1.18 -26.93
CA VAL A 144 3.11 -0.20 -25.85
C VAL A 144 2.10 -0.71 -24.80
N ASN A 145 2.56 -0.84 -23.56
CA ASN A 145 1.77 -1.35 -22.44
C ASN A 145 1.02 -2.66 -22.75
N PRO A 146 1.68 -3.69 -23.32
CA PRO A 146 0.98 -4.92 -23.73
C PRO A 146 0.39 -5.67 -22.53
N PRO A 147 -0.95 -5.83 -22.43
CA PRO A 147 -1.59 -6.41 -21.27
C PRO A 147 -1.09 -7.81 -20.89
N PRO A 148 -0.80 -8.73 -21.84
CA PRO A 148 -0.28 -10.04 -21.48
C PRO A 148 1.08 -9.98 -20.75
N LEU A 149 1.99 -9.10 -21.18
CA LEU A 149 3.29 -8.92 -20.54
C LEU A 149 3.12 -8.29 -19.13
N ILE A 150 2.31 -7.24 -19.01
CA ILE A 150 2.02 -6.59 -17.73
C ILE A 150 1.42 -7.61 -16.74
N THR A 151 0.44 -8.40 -17.17
CA THR A 151 -0.18 -9.43 -16.33
C THR A 151 0.84 -10.45 -15.83
N HIS A 152 1.76 -10.87 -16.69
CA HIS A 152 2.81 -11.82 -16.32
C HIS A 152 3.75 -11.22 -15.26
N LEU A 153 4.18 -9.97 -15.46
CA LEU A 153 5.02 -9.25 -14.52
C LEU A 153 4.31 -8.98 -13.18
N ASP A 154 3.05 -8.55 -13.22
CA ASP A 154 2.25 -8.25 -12.04
C ASP A 154 1.97 -9.50 -11.19
N HIS A 155 1.76 -10.65 -11.82
CA HIS A 155 1.61 -11.92 -11.08
C HIS A 155 2.88 -12.27 -10.31
N ALA A 156 4.07 -12.08 -10.91
CA ALA A 156 5.35 -12.33 -10.28
C ALA A 156 5.63 -11.37 -9.11
N ARG A 157 5.23 -10.08 -9.23
CA ARG A 157 5.42 -9.05 -8.20
C ARG A 157 4.69 -9.34 -6.89
N ALA A 158 3.67 -10.17 -6.87
CA ALA A 158 2.99 -10.58 -5.64
C ALA A 158 3.97 -11.17 -4.62
N ARG A 159 4.98 -11.94 -5.09
CA ARG A 159 6.02 -12.53 -4.23
C ARG A 159 7.23 -11.60 -4.12
N LYS A 160 7.49 -11.13 -2.90
CA LYS A 160 8.58 -10.19 -2.59
C LYS A 160 9.90 -10.92 -2.42
N THR A 161 10.95 -10.34 -2.93
CA THR A 161 12.33 -10.80 -2.69
C THR A 161 12.79 -10.40 -1.29
N ALA A 162 13.91 -10.95 -0.83
CA ALA A 162 14.50 -10.58 0.46
C ALA A 162 14.85 -9.08 0.53
N TYR A 163 15.27 -8.45 -0.59
CA TYR A 163 15.50 -7.01 -0.69
C TYR A 163 14.21 -6.21 -0.44
N GLU A 164 13.12 -6.57 -1.13
CA GLU A 164 11.83 -5.90 -0.99
C GLU A 164 11.30 -6.00 0.44
N LEU A 165 11.39 -7.19 1.06
CA LEU A 165 11.02 -7.37 2.47
C LEU A 165 11.91 -6.55 3.41
N ALA A 166 13.21 -6.41 3.13
CA ALA A 166 14.09 -5.55 3.90
C ALA A 166 13.69 -4.07 3.80
N CYS A 167 13.30 -3.61 2.61
CA CYS A 167 12.79 -2.25 2.41
C CYS A 167 11.45 -2.02 3.15
N LEU A 168 10.53 -2.99 3.09
CA LEU A 168 9.26 -2.93 3.82
C LEU A 168 9.47 -2.88 5.35
N ARG A 169 10.43 -3.65 5.89
CA ARG A 169 10.79 -3.57 7.32
C ARG A 169 11.26 -2.17 7.72
N GLU A 170 12.11 -1.57 6.90
CA GLU A 170 12.62 -0.21 7.20
C GLU A 170 11.52 0.85 7.05
N ALA A 171 10.64 0.74 6.05
CA ALA A 171 9.46 1.59 5.91
C ALA A 171 8.55 1.49 7.14
N ASN A 172 8.34 0.28 7.69
CA ASN A 172 7.58 0.07 8.92
C ASN A 172 8.26 0.71 10.15
N ARG A 173 9.59 0.67 10.26
CA ARG A 173 10.31 1.35 11.34
C ARG A 173 10.15 2.86 11.27
N LEU A 174 10.19 3.43 10.08
CA LEU A 174 9.91 4.84 9.87
C LEU A 174 8.46 5.16 10.22
N GLY A 175 7.49 4.40 9.69
CA GLY A 175 6.07 4.57 9.97
C GLY A 175 5.75 4.50 11.46
N ALA A 176 6.29 3.51 12.17
CA ALA A 176 6.11 3.37 13.62
C ALA A 176 6.57 4.61 14.39
N ARG A 177 7.71 5.23 14.02
CA ARG A 177 8.16 6.50 14.62
C ARG A 177 7.15 7.62 14.40
N GLY A 178 6.62 7.74 13.18
CA GLY A 178 5.58 8.71 12.86
C GLY A 178 4.32 8.51 13.71
N HIS A 179 3.86 7.25 13.84
CA HIS A 179 2.68 6.92 14.66
C HIS A 179 2.88 7.24 16.16
N VAL A 180 4.06 7.00 16.72
CA VAL A 180 4.37 7.40 18.11
C VAL A 180 4.25 8.92 18.27
N ALA A 181 4.81 9.70 17.34
CA ALA A 181 4.71 11.16 17.40
C ALA A 181 3.25 11.65 17.22
N ALA A 182 2.49 11.02 16.35
CA ALA A 182 1.07 11.32 16.15
C ALA A 182 0.23 11.02 17.40
N ALA A 183 0.49 9.89 18.07
CA ALA A 183 -0.17 9.54 19.34
C ALA A 183 0.14 10.60 20.43
N GLN A 184 1.40 11.04 20.53
CA GLN A 184 1.79 12.11 21.47
C GLN A 184 1.11 13.44 21.15
N ALA A 185 0.97 13.79 19.86
CA ALA A 185 0.27 15.00 19.44
C ALA A 185 -1.24 14.91 19.76
N PHE A 186 -1.86 13.74 19.63
CA PHE A 186 -3.25 13.48 20.04
C PHE A 186 -3.43 13.67 21.55
N GLU A 187 -2.54 13.12 22.37
CA GLU A 187 -2.54 13.33 23.82
C GLU A 187 -2.35 14.81 24.18
N GLY A 188 -1.57 15.54 23.38
CA GLY A 188 -1.40 16.99 23.45
C GLY A 188 -2.60 17.80 22.97
N ARG A 189 -3.67 17.16 22.51
CA ARG A 189 -4.91 17.76 21.98
C ARG A 189 -4.68 18.64 20.75
N GLU A 190 -3.76 18.23 19.89
CA GLU A 190 -3.54 18.88 18.59
C GLU A 190 -4.72 18.67 17.64
N SER A 191 -4.82 19.53 16.63
CA SER A 191 -5.75 19.35 15.50
C SER A 191 -5.32 18.19 14.61
N GLU A 192 -6.21 17.70 13.74
CA GLU A 192 -5.86 16.66 12.74
C GLU A 192 -4.65 17.08 11.90
N TYR A 193 -4.60 18.35 11.47
CA TYR A 193 -3.47 18.92 10.76
C TYR A 193 -2.19 18.91 11.61
N GLY A 194 -2.26 19.29 12.89
CA GLY A 194 -1.12 19.25 13.82
C GLY A 194 -0.60 17.82 14.02
N ILE A 195 -1.48 16.85 14.15
CA ILE A 195 -1.14 15.41 14.26
C ILE A 195 -0.46 14.92 12.98
N ALA A 196 -0.98 15.27 11.79
CA ALA A 196 -0.36 14.94 10.52
C ALA A 196 1.04 15.55 10.36
N LEU A 197 1.24 16.80 10.79
CA LEU A 197 2.55 17.45 10.80
C LEU A 197 3.52 16.76 11.77
N ALA A 198 3.07 16.35 12.94
CA ALA A 198 3.89 15.61 13.91
C ALA A 198 4.37 14.27 13.32
N PHE A 199 3.48 13.53 12.64
CA PHE A 199 3.83 12.31 11.92
C PHE A 199 4.93 12.57 10.88
N MET A 200 4.71 13.53 9.96
CA MET A 200 5.65 13.83 8.87
C MET A 200 7.01 14.33 9.40
N ALA A 201 7.00 15.17 10.44
CA ALA A 201 8.23 15.67 11.06
C ALA A 201 9.07 14.55 11.68
N ALA A 202 8.42 13.58 12.34
CA ALA A 202 9.09 12.45 12.99
C ALA A 202 9.77 11.49 11.99
N ILE A 203 9.26 11.42 10.77
CA ILE A 203 9.86 10.61 9.69
C ILE A 203 10.66 11.45 8.69
N ALA A 204 10.83 12.75 8.95
CA ALA A 204 11.59 13.69 8.12
C ALA A 204 11.17 13.67 6.63
N THR A 205 9.87 13.65 6.36
CA THR A 205 9.31 13.56 5.00
C THR A 205 8.45 14.77 4.66
N ARG A 206 8.35 15.06 3.37
CA ARG A 206 7.38 16.02 2.81
C ARG A 206 6.11 15.28 2.40
N GLU A 207 4.98 15.99 2.34
CA GLU A 207 3.69 15.42 1.92
C GLU A 207 3.77 14.67 0.57
N GLN A 208 4.50 15.22 -0.40
CA GLN A 208 4.69 14.62 -1.74
C GLN A 208 5.47 13.29 -1.72
N GLU A 209 6.24 13.03 -0.67
CA GLU A 209 7.05 11.82 -0.50
C GLU A 209 6.31 10.70 0.24
N LEU A 210 5.17 11.03 0.87
CA LEU A 210 4.31 10.04 1.51
C LEU A 210 3.82 8.99 0.51
N PRO A 211 3.67 7.73 0.91
CA PRO A 211 3.18 6.68 0.00
C PRO A 211 1.74 6.95 -0.45
N TYR A 212 0.92 7.51 0.42
CA TYR A 212 -0.46 7.93 0.20
C TYR A 212 -0.81 9.12 1.10
N ASN A 213 -1.95 9.78 0.82
CA ASN A 213 -2.44 10.87 1.66
C ASN A 213 -2.86 10.31 3.02
N PRO A 214 -2.32 10.80 4.13
CA PRO A 214 -2.64 10.26 5.45
C PRO A 214 -4.10 10.53 5.81
N ILE A 215 -4.72 9.56 6.46
CA ILE A 215 -6.00 9.71 7.11
C ILE A 215 -5.71 10.02 8.58
N VAL A 216 -6.09 11.18 9.05
CA VAL A 216 -6.02 11.58 10.45
C VAL A 216 -7.39 12.09 10.82
N ALA A 217 -8.16 11.28 11.51
CA ALA A 217 -9.56 11.55 11.81
C ALA A 217 -9.81 11.56 13.32
N LEU A 218 -10.27 12.67 13.82
CA LEU A 218 -10.72 12.81 15.20
C LEU A 218 -12.21 12.48 15.32
N ASN A 219 -12.58 11.81 16.38
CA ASN A 219 -13.98 11.55 16.78
C ASN A 219 -14.80 10.88 15.66
N GLU A 220 -15.99 11.42 15.37
CA GLU A 220 -16.90 10.93 14.34
C GLU A 220 -16.30 10.92 12.92
N GLY A 221 -15.27 11.72 12.65
CA GLY A 221 -14.52 11.69 11.39
C GLY A 221 -13.95 10.30 11.08
N ALA A 222 -13.63 9.51 12.10
CA ALA A 222 -13.12 8.14 11.95
C ALA A 222 -14.12 7.14 11.33
N ALA A 223 -15.41 7.51 11.18
CA ALA A 223 -16.39 6.72 10.44
C ALA A 223 -16.25 6.88 8.91
N VAL A 224 -15.50 7.87 8.42
CA VAL A 224 -15.27 8.11 7.00
C VAL A 224 -14.01 7.38 6.57
N LEU A 225 -14.15 6.29 5.80
CA LEU A 225 -13.04 5.38 5.47
C LEU A 225 -11.86 6.06 4.76
N HIS A 226 -12.12 7.03 3.88
CA HIS A 226 -11.10 7.82 3.19
C HIS A 226 -11.22 9.30 3.59
N TYR A 227 -11.10 9.56 4.90
CA TYR A 227 -11.16 10.91 5.46
C TYR A 227 -9.88 11.69 5.15
N GLN A 228 -9.98 12.80 4.43
CA GLN A 228 -8.82 13.59 3.97
C GLN A 228 -8.98 15.10 4.22
N VAL A 229 -9.80 15.48 5.21
CA VAL A 229 -10.09 16.90 5.48
C VAL A 229 -8.91 17.59 6.17
N LEU A 230 -8.30 16.93 7.18
CA LEU A 230 -7.24 17.47 8.02
C LEU A 230 -7.65 18.82 8.63
N GLU A 231 -8.64 18.79 9.52
CA GLU A 231 -9.12 19.99 10.22
C GLU A 231 -7.99 20.72 10.95
N ARG A 232 -7.92 22.05 10.76
CA ARG A 232 -6.84 22.88 11.34
C ARG A 232 -7.14 23.37 12.73
N THR A 233 -8.39 23.26 13.15
CA THR A 233 -8.84 23.61 14.50
C THR A 233 -9.10 22.35 15.29
N ALA A 234 -8.48 22.23 16.46
CA ALA A 234 -8.73 21.13 17.35
C ALA A 234 -10.20 21.14 17.83
N PRO A 235 -10.90 19.99 17.85
CA PRO A 235 -12.25 19.94 18.39
C PRO A 235 -12.24 20.20 19.92
N PRO A 236 -13.33 20.69 20.50
CA PRO A 236 -13.39 20.94 21.95
C PRO A 236 -13.22 19.63 22.75
N ASP A 237 -13.71 18.52 22.21
CA ASP A 237 -13.61 17.18 22.81
C ASP A 237 -12.75 16.29 21.95
N HIS A 238 -11.60 15.82 22.47
CA HIS A 238 -10.78 14.78 21.89
C HIS A 238 -11.24 13.44 22.45
N ARG A 239 -12.09 12.71 21.74
CA ARG A 239 -12.62 11.41 22.17
C ARG A 239 -11.79 10.25 21.65
N SER A 240 -11.52 10.27 20.36
CA SER A 240 -10.79 9.24 19.63
C SER A 240 -9.94 9.83 18.51
N LEU A 241 -8.90 9.11 18.14
CA LEU A 241 -8.10 9.32 16.92
C LEU A 241 -8.04 8.02 16.15
N LEU A 242 -8.35 8.06 14.87
CA LEU A 242 -7.94 7.05 13.90
C LEU A 242 -6.90 7.69 12.99
N ILE A 243 -5.70 7.13 12.97
CA ILE A 243 -4.64 7.53 12.05
C ILE A 243 -4.24 6.35 11.17
N ASP A 244 -4.31 6.56 9.84
CA ASP A 244 -3.84 5.65 8.81
C ASP A 244 -2.82 6.41 7.98
N ALA A 245 -1.54 6.07 8.18
CA ALA A 245 -0.42 6.78 7.61
C ALA A 245 0.79 5.86 7.44
N GLY A 246 1.49 6.03 6.32
CA GLY A 246 2.67 5.27 5.98
C GLY A 246 3.91 6.11 5.74
N ALA A 247 5.06 5.46 5.78
CA ALA A 247 6.36 5.99 5.40
C ALA A 247 6.90 5.24 4.19
N THR A 248 7.91 5.79 3.53
CA THR A 248 8.55 5.18 2.36
C THR A 248 10.04 4.96 2.62
N PHE A 249 10.56 3.79 2.27
CA PHE A 249 11.99 3.52 2.21
C PHE A 249 12.34 2.82 0.88
N ALA A 250 13.31 3.35 0.14
CA ALA A 250 13.74 2.82 -1.17
C ALA A 250 12.55 2.51 -2.10
N CYS A 251 11.55 3.40 -2.12
CA CYS A 251 10.29 3.29 -2.86
C CYS A 251 9.25 2.28 -2.33
N TYR A 252 9.52 1.54 -1.26
CA TYR A 252 8.58 0.62 -0.63
C TYR A 252 7.87 1.30 0.54
N PRO A 253 6.52 1.24 0.60
CA PRO A 253 5.73 1.85 1.65
C PRO A 253 5.59 0.97 2.90
N SER A 254 5.26 1.58 4.02
CA SER A 254 4.43 0.95 5.05
C SER A 254 2.99 1.42 4.92
N ASP A 255 2.07 0.62 5.44
CA ASP A 255 0.64 0.91 5.53
C ASP A 255 0.16 0.54 6.94
N ILE A 256 -0.08 1.55 7.77
CA ILE A 256 -0.28 1.34 9.20
C ILE A 256 -1.48 2.16 9.67
N THR A 257 -2.44 1.48 10.29
CA THR A 257 -3.53 2.16 10.99
C THR A 257 -3.51 1.87 12.47
N ARG A 258 -3.75 2.91 13.29
CA ARG A 258 -3.97 2.82 14.74
C ARG A 258 -5.17 3.66 15.15
N THR A 259 -5.90 3.14 16.13
CA THR A 259 -6.99 3.86 16.78
C THR A 259 -6.69 4.04 18.26
N TYR A 260 -6.93 5.25 18.77
CA TYR A 260 -6.70 5.62 20.16
C TYR A 260 -7.99 6.17 20.78
N SER A 261 -8.19 5.89 22.09
CA SER A 261 -9.23 6.50 22.92
C SER A 261 -8.58 7.44 23.93
N HIS A 262 -9.07 8.66 24.09
CA HIS A 262 -8.47 9.60 25.03
C HIS A 262 -8.86 9.32 26.48
N SER A 263 -10.15 9.12 26.77
CA SER A 263 -10.63 9.03 28.15
C SER A 263 -11.87 8.16 28.37
N ASP A 264 -12.46 7.59 27.34
CA ASP A 264 -13.64 6.73 27.48
C ASP A 264 -13.23 5.27 27.67
N PRO A 265 -13.52 4.64 28.83
CA PRO A 265 -13.11 3.28 29.12
C PRO A 265 -13.83 2.23 28.27
N ASP A 266 -15.08 2.47 27.89
CA ASP A 266 -15.87 1.51 27.08
C ASP A 266 -15.35 1.48 25.65
N PHE A 267 -15.03 2.65 25.07
CA PHE A 267 -14.44 2.72 23.75
C PHE A 267 -12.99 2.21 23.75
N ALA A 268 -12.20 2.51 24.78
CA ALA A 268 -10.84 1.96 24.94
C ALA A 268 -10.87 0.42 25.01
N LEU A 269 -11.85 -0.16 25.72
CA LEU A 269 -12.04 -1.61 25.76
C LEU A 269 -12.39 -2.17 24.36
N LEU A 270 -13.26 -1.48 23.61
CA LEU A 270 -13.63 -1.90 22.25
C LEU A 270 -12.42 -1.87 21.31
N VAL A 271 -11.56 -0.84 21.40
CA VAL A 271 -10.28 -0.76 20.67
C VAL A 271 -9.36 -1.92 21.03
N GLY A 272 -9.20 -2.21 22.33
CA GLY A 272 -8.38 -3.33 22.81
C GLY A 272 -8.87 -4.69 22.28
N ARG A 273 -10.16 -4.94 22.29
CA ARG A 273 -10.75 -6.17 21.74
C ARG A 273 -10.60 -6.26 20.20
N MET A 274 -10.67 -5.13 19.49
CA MET A 274 -10.36 -5.12 18.05
C MET A 274 -8.90 -5.44 17.79
N ASP A 275 -7.97 -4.99 18.65
CA ASP A 275 -6.56 -5.37 18.57
C ASP A 275 -6.36 -6.89 18.77
N GLU A 276 -7.10 -7.51 19.70
CA GLU A 276 -7.11 -8.97 19.88
C GLU A 276 -7.63 -9.70 18.63
N VAL A 277 -8.70 -9.21 18.00
CA VAL A 277 -9.24 -9.74 16.73
C VAL A 277 -8.17 -9.65 15.62
N GLN A 278 -7.53 -8.49 15.49
CA GLN A 278 -6.49 -8.28 14.49
C GLN A 278 -5.29 -9.25 14.70
N LEU A 279 -4.84 -9.43 15.95
CA LEU A 279 -3.76 -10.36 16.27
C LEU A 279 -4.15 -11.82 16.01
N ALA A 280 -5.41 -12.20 16.30
CA ALA A 280 -5.90 -13.55 16.01
C ALA A 280 -5.91 -13.84 14.49
N LEU A 281 -6.28 -12.84 13.68
CA LEU A 281 -6.23 -12.92 12.22
C LEU A 281 -4.79 -13.02 11.72
N CYS A 282 -3.86 -12.23 12.27
CA CYS A 282 -2.42 -12.32 11.95
C CYS A 282 -1.88 -13.72 12.24
N ALA A 283 -2.27 -14.34 13.35
CA ALA A 283 -1.84 -15.70 13.71
C ALA A 283 -2.35 -16.77 12.71
N GLY A 284 -3.41 -16.48 11.95
CA GLY A 284 -3.92 -17.34 10.89
C GLY A 284 -3.13 -17.26 9.58
N VAL A 285 -2.27 -16.25 9.41
CA VAL A 285 -1.55 -15.99 8.16
C VAL A 285 -0.36 -16.94 8.00
N ARG A 286 -0.35 -17.73 6.93
CA ARG A 286 0.79 -18.59 6.49
C ARG A 286 0.60 -18.98 5.02
N ALA A 287 1.65 -19.48 4.39
CA ALA A 287 1.55 -20.06 3.06
C ALA A 287 0.51 -21.19 3.01
N GLY A 288 -0.25 -21.26 1.91
CA GLY A 288 -1.31 -22.24 1.70
C GLY A 288 -2.70 -21.84 2.24
N VAL A 289 -2.81 -20.74 2.97
CA VAL A 289 -4.12 -20.23 3.46
C VAL A 289 -4.80 -19.41 2.35
N ASP A 290 -6.07 -19.66 2.13
CA ASP A 290 -6.89 -18.83 1.23
C ASP A 290 -7.26 -17.52 1.93
N TRP A 291 -6.92 -16.39 1.31
CA TRP A 291 -7.20 -15.08 1.87
C TRP A 291 -8.71 -14.80 2.03
N ARG A 292 -9.53 -15.42 1.17
CA ARG A 292 -10.99 -15.29 1.24
C ARG A 292 -11.54 -15.91 2.53
N ASP A 293 -10.96 -17.02 2.98
CA ASP A 293 -11.36 -17.66 4.24
C ASP A 293 -10.96 -16.82 5.46
N LEU A 294 -9.78 -16.17 5.41
CA LEU A 294 -9.38 -15.20 6.44
C LEU A 294 -10.32 -13.99 6.48
N HIS A 295 -10.76 -13.50 5.32
CA HIS A 295 -11.72 -12.40 5.26
C HIS A 295 -13.07 -12.77 5.88
N LEU A 296 -13.60 -13.95 5.58
CA LEU A 296 -14.84 -14.45 6.19
C LEU A 296 -14.67 -14.72 7.69
N THR A 297 -13.47 -15.18 8.10
CA THR A 297 -13.13 -15.32 9.53
C THR A 297 -13.12 -13.95 10.23
N ALA A 298 -12.65 -12.90 9.58
CA ALA A 298 -12.69 -11.53 10.13
C ALA A 298 -14.13 -11.07 10.37
N HIS A 299 -15.04 -11.30 9.41
CA HIS A 299 -16.46 -11.00 9.60
C HIS A 299 -17.06 -11.72 10.80
N ARG A 300 -16.70 -13.00 11.01
CA ARG A 300 -17.17 -13.79 12.17
C ARG A 300 -16.62 -13.23 13.49
N LEU A 301 -15.31 -12.98 13.58
CA LEU A 301 -14.69 -12.44 14.80
C LEU A 301 -15.20 -11.02 15.14
N ILE A 302 -15.43 -10.18 14.12
CA ILE A 302 -16.02 -8.85 14.31
C ILE A 302 -17.49 -8.98 14.76
N ALA A 303 -18.24 -9.94 14.23
CA ALA A 303 -19.61 -10.19 14.66
C ALA A 303 -19.67 -10.69 16.12
N GLU A 304 -18.75 -11.55 16.54
CA GLU A 304 -18.55 -11.95 17.95
C GLU A 304 -18.26 -10.72 18.82
N LEU A 305 -17.34 -9.85 18.39
CA LEU A 305 -17.03 -8.61 19.10
C LEU A 305 -18.25 -7.68 19.22
N LEU A 306 -19.02 -7.52 18.15
CA LEU A 306 -20.25 -6.71 18.15
C LEU A 306 -21.31 -7.26 19.11
N HIS A 307 -21.52 -8.59 19.11
CA HIS A 307 -22.45 -9.27 20.00
C HIS A 307 -22.03 -9.11 21.47
N ASP A 308 -20.79 -9.44 21.79
CA ASP A 308 -20.25 -9.37 23.15
C ASP A 308 -20.21 -7.94 23.71
N SER A 309 -20.10 -6.94 22.81
CA SER A 309 -20.15 -5.52 23.18
C SER A 309 -21.56 -4.97 23.27
N GLY A 310 -22.58 -5.83 23.02
CA GLY A 310 -24.01 -5.47 23.08
C GLY A 310 -24.46 -4.56 21.94
N ILE A 311 -23.68 -4.47 20.85
CA ILE A 311 -24.02 -3.63 19.67
C ILE A 311 -25.05 -4.35 18.80
N ILE A 312 -24.94 -5.68 18.69
CA ILE A 312 -25.93 -6.53 18.01
C ILE A 312 -26.51 -7.55 18.99
N THR A 313 -27.71 -8.05 18.70
CA THR A 313 -28.47 -8.95 19.57
C THR A 313 -28.59 -10.38 19.06
N VAL A 314 -28.01 -10.68 17.92
CA VAL A 314 -27.96 -12.01 17.30
C VAL A 314 -26.54 -12.59 17.37
N ASP A 315 -26.47 -13.91 17.34
CA ASP A 315 -25.18 -14.62 17.30
C ASP A 315 -24.35 -14.27 16.04
N ALA A 316 -23.06 -14.47 16.13
CA ALA A 316 -22.13 -14.13 15.06
C ALA A 316 -22.43 -14.83 13.73
N GLU A 317 -22.80 -16.11 13.77
CA GLU A 317 -23.18 -16.89 12.59
C GLU A 317 -24.36 -16.24 11.87
N VAL A 318 -25.39 -15.87 12.58
CA VAL A 318 -26.59 -15.19 12.03
C VAL A 318 -26.20 -13.81 11.47
N ALA A 319 -25.33 -13.09 12.16
CA ALA A 319 -24.85 -11.78 11.70
C ALA A 319 -24.05 -11.86 10.38
N VAL A 320 -23.25 -12.92 10.19
CA VAL A 320 -22.51 -13.16 8.94
C VAL A 320 -23.46 -13.63 7.83
N GLU A 321 -24.28 -14.64 8.09
CA GLU A 321 -25.22 -15.21 7.10
C GLU A 321 -26.21 -14.18 6.54
N THR A 322 -26.65 -13.24 7.39
CA THR A 322 -27.59 -12.19 6.97
C THR A 322 -26.90 -10.97 6.38
N GLY A 323 -25.54 -10.88 6.42
CA GLY A 323 -24.76 -9.72 6.00
C GLY A 323 -24.77 -8.55 7.01
N LEU A 324 -25.28 -8.74 8.23
CA LEU A 324 -25.32 -7.71 9.27
C LEU A 324 -23.90 -7.26 9.68
N SER A 325 -22.92 -8.18 9.70
CA SER A 325 -21.51 -7.83 9.96
C SER A 325 -20.96 -6.80 8.98
N GLY A 326 -21.41 -6.80 7.73
CA GLY A 326 -21.03 -5.85 6.69
C GLY A 326 -21.53 -4.42 6.92
N VAL A 327 -22.52 -4.22 7.79
CA VAL A 327 -22.97 -2.88 8.21
C VAL A 327 -21.87 -2.16 8.99
N PHE A 328 -21.09 -2.90 9.76
CA PHE A 328 -20.03 -2.38 10.63
C PHE A 328 -18.63 -2.61 10.06
N PHE A 329 -18.44 -3.59 9.17
CA PHE A 329 -17.18 -3.89 8.49
C PHE A 329 -17.39 -3.97 6.97
N PRO A 330 -17.44 -2.83 6.23
CA PRO A 330 -17.85 -2.79 4.83
C PRO A 330 -16.70 -2.95 3.81
N HIS A 331 -15.46 -3.08 4.24
CA HIS A 331 -14.30 -3.16 3.33
C HIS A 331 -13.59 -4.52 3.36
N GLY A 332 -12.57 -4.69 2.52
CA GLY A 332 -11.76 -5.91 2.50
C GLY A 332 -10.83 -6.01 3.71
N LEU A 333 -10.47 -7.24 4.09
CA LEU A 333 -9.55 -7.49 5.23
C LEU A 333 -8.14 -6.96 4.99
N GLY A 334 -7.76 -6.71 3.74
CA GLY A 334 -6.45 -6.24 3.36
C GLY A 334 -6.12 -6.54 1.91
N HIS A 335 -4.89 -6.24 1.54
CA HIS A 335 -4.39 -6.32 0.18
C HIS A 335 -2.90 -6.70 0.14
N LEU A 336 -2.38 -6.97 -1.07
CA LEU A 336 -0.93 -7.05 -1.26
C LEU A 336 -0.29 -5.68 -1.04
N LEU A 337 0.88 -5.67 -0.41
CA LEU A 337 1.71 -4.50 -0.18
C LEU A 337 3.04 -4.66 -0.92
N GLY A 338 3.51 -3.61 -1.61
CA GLY A 338 4.77 -3.63 -2.35
C GLY A 338 5.16 -2.23 -2.81
N LEU A 339 5.67 -2.08 -4.03
CA LEU A 339 5.97 -0.78 -4.63
C LEU A 339 4.75 0.14 -4.75
N GLN A 340 3.57 -0.43 -4.74
CA GLN A 340 2.31 0.27 -4.57
C GLN A 340 1.72 -0.14 -3.21
N VAL A 341 1.03 0.77 -2.55
CA VAL A 341 0.33 0.48 -1.30
C VAL A 341 -0.70 -0.62 -1.55
N HIS A 342 -1.64 -0.41 -2.46
CA HIS A 342 -2.46 -1.48 -3.02
C HIS A 342 -1.68 -2.12 -4.18
N ASP A 343 -0.85 -3.13 -3.89
CA ASP A 343 0.02 -3.71 -4.90
C ASP A 343 -0.74 -4.64 -5.86
N VAL A 344 -0.17 -4.84 -7.03
CA VAL A 344 -0.78 -5.58 -8.15
C VAL A 344 -0.76 -7.10 -7.93
N GLY A 345 -1.54 -7.83 -8.72
CA GLY A 345 -1.53 -9.29 -8.75
C GLY A 345 -2.42 -9.97 -7.70
N GLY A 346 -3.10 -9.22 -6.80
CA GLY A 346 -3.88 -9.78 -5.69
C GLY A 346 -5.08 -10.64 -6.09
N THR A 347 -5.62 -10.45 -7.29
CA THR A 347 -6.76 -11.23 -7.82
C THR A 347 -6.40 -12.10 -9.02
N LEU A 348 -5.14 -12.07 -9.50
CA LEU A 348 -4.71 -12.82 -10.67
C LEU A 348 -4.65 -14.32 -10.38
N ALA A 349 -5.28 -15.12 -11.25
CA ALA A 349 -5.29 -16.57 -11.13
C ALA A 349 -3.98 -17.23 -11.61
N SER A 350 -3.32 -16.63 -12.60
CA SER A 350 -2.08 -17.15 -13.18
C SER A 350 -1.27 -16.05 -13.89
N PRO A 351 -0.02 -16.31 -14.28
CA PRO A 351 0.75 -15.38 -15.10
C PRO A 351 0.10 -15.06 -16.45
N GLN A 352 -0.74 -15.97 -16.98
CA GLN A 352 -1.48 -15.76 -18.22
C GLN A 352 -2.77 -14.95 -18.03
N GLY A 353 -3.11 -14.62 -16.79
CA GLY A 353 -4.30 -13.85 -16.42
C GLY A 353 -5.39 -14.71 -15.75
N GLY A 354 -6.63 -14.28 -15.94
CA GLY A 354 -7.76 -14.77 -15.18
C GLY A 354 -7.89 -14.08 -13.83
N SER A 355 -9.09 -14.12 -13.24
CA SER A 355 -9.36 -13.54 -11.93
C SER A 355 -9.98 -14.59 -11.02
N ILE A 356 -9.47 -14.67 -9.79
CA ILE A 356 -10.07 -15.50 -8.73
C ILE A 356 -11.23 -14.70 -8.16
N PRO A 357 -12.47 -15.24 -8.15
CA PRO A 357 -13.64 -14.53 -7.73
C PRO A 357 -13.60 -14.21 -6.22
N ARG A 358 -14.20 -13.08 -5.86
CA ARG A 358 -14.47 -12.69 -4.48
C ARG A 358 -15.59 -13.57 -3.90
N PRO A 359 -15.66 -13.75 -2.57
CA PRO A 359 -16.84 -14.31 -1.92
C PRO A 359 -18.08 -13.46 -2.24
N GLU A 360 -19.23 -14.10 -2.33
CA GLU A 360 -20.50 -13.42 -2.55
C GLU A 360 -20.78 -12.42 -1.40
N GLY A 361 -21.28 -11.24 -1.74
CA GLY A 361 -21.51 -10.16 -0.76
C GLY A 361 -20.28 -9.33 -0.39
N HIS A 362 -19.07 -9.67 -0.89
CA HIS A 362 -17.80 -8.98 -0.53
C HIS A 362 -17.09 -8.32 -1.72
N PRO A 363 -17.71 -7.33 -2.39
CA PRO A 363 -17.16 -6.74 -3.62
C PRO A 363 -15.87 -5.96 -3.41
N ASN A 364 -15.57 -5.53 -2.19
CA ASN A 364 -14.45 -4.67 -1.86
C ASN A 364 -13.15 -5.43 -1.52
N LEU A 365 -13.18 -6.78 -1.50
CA LEU A 365 -11.98 -7.57 -1.21
C LEU A 365 -10.95 -7.44 -2.34
N ARG A 366 -9.72 -6.99 -2.01
CA ARG A 366 -8.64 -6.72 -3.00
C ARG A 366 -7.70 -7.91 -3.22
N LEU A 367 -7.64 -8.85 -2.28
CA LEU A 367 -6.81 -10.05 -2.37
C LEU A 367 -7.73 -11.29 -2.33
N THR A 368 -7.61 -12.16 -3.33
CA THR A 368 -8.42 -13.40 -3.44
C THR A 368 -7.55 -14.64 -3.67
N ARG A 369 -6.22 -14.49 -3.64
CA ARG A 369 -5.27 -15.59 -3.84
C ARG A 369 -5.09 -16.41 -2.57
N VAL A 370 -4.69 -17.65 -2.75
CA VAL A 370 -4.03 -18.44 -1.72
C VAL A 370 -2.68 -17.79 -1.41
N LEU A 371 -2.37 -17.60 -0.14
CA LEU A 371 -1.14 -16.98 0.31
C LEU A 371 0.07 -17.86 -0.03
N GLU A 372 1.12 -17.23 -0.50
CA GLU A 372 2.40 -17.85 -0.82
C GLU A 372 3.50 -17.25 0.05
N GLU A 373 4.54 -18.03 0.34
CA GLU A 373 5.74 -17.51 0.98
C GLU A 373 6.33 -16.36 0.16
N GLY A 374 6.69 -15.27 0.85
CA GLY A 374 7.16 -14.05 0.22
C GLY A 374 6.06 -13.05 -0.14
N PHE A 375 4.77 -13.36 0.06
CA PHE A 375 3.74 -12.32 -0.04
C PHE A 375 3.92 -11.33 1.11
N ALA A 376 3.74 -10.05 0.81
CA ALA A 376 3.56 -9.02 1.84
C ALA A 376 2.12 -8.51 1.74
N VAL A 377 1.42 -8.47 2.88
CA VAL A 377 -0.01 -8.15 2.94
C VAL A 377 -0.28 -7.19 4.09
N THR A 378 -1.34 -6.38 3.97
CA THR A 378 -1.94 -5.67 5.11
C THR A 378 -2.93 -6.58 5.83
N MET A 379 -3.13 -6.35 7.13
CA MET A 379 -4.16 -6.97 7.95
C MET A 379 -4.88 -5.86 8.71
N GLU A 380 -6.04 -5.46 8.21
CA GLU A 380 -6.72 -4.21 8.57
C GLU A 380 -8.21 -4.40 8.97
N PRO A 381 -8.57 -5.31 9.88
CA PRO A 381 -9.95 -5.37 10.33
C PRO A 381 -10.38 -4.04 10.96
N GLY A 382 -11.64 -3.69 10.80
CA GLY A 382 -12.21 -2.46 11.32
C GLY A 382 -13.69 -2.59 11.71
N LEU A 383 -14.14 -1.65 12.54
CA LEU A 383 -15.51 -1.54 13.00
C LEU A 383 -15.90 -0.06 12.94
N TYR A 384 -17.00 0.26 12.25
CA TYR A 384 -17.37 1.65 11.98
C TYR A 384 -18.85 1.91 12.22
N PHE A 385 -19.14 3.14 12.66
CA PHE A 385 -20.50 3.65 12.86
C PHE A 385 -20.84 4.63 11.74
N ILE A 386 -20.93 4.11 10.50
CA ILE A 386 -21.17 4.90 9.28
C ILE A 386 -22.66 5.23 9.15
N ASP A 387 -23.02 6.50 9.22
CA ASP A 387 -24.41 6.98 9.22
C ASP A 387 -25.26 6.42 8.07
N SER A 388 -24.75 6.38 6.86
CA SER A 388 -25.47 5.88 5.69
C SER A 388 -25.77 4.37 5.77
N LEU A 389 -24.82 3.57 6.26
CA LEU A 389 -24.99 2.13 6.45
C LEU A 389 -25.94 1.83 7.62
N LEU A 390 -25.81 2.56 8.72
CA LEU A 390 -26.69 2.46 9.87
C LEU A 390 -28.14 2.87 9.52
N ALA A 391 -28.31 3.95 8.75
CA ALA A 391 -29.62 4.36 8.27
C ALA A 391 -30.27 3.30 7.36
N ALA A 392 -29.49 2.73 6.43
CA ALA A 392 -29.94 1.63 5.58
C ALA A 392 -30.32 0.38 6.40
N ALA A 393 -29.50 0.01 7.39
CA ALA A 393 -29.76 -1.10 8.29
C ALA A 393 -31.01 -0.87 9.12
N LYS A 394 -31.27 0.34 9.61
CA LYS A 394 -32.47 0.71 10.36
C LYS A 394 -33.75 0.59 9.53
N ALA A 395 -33.66 0.81 8.22
CA ALA A 395 -34.78 0.73 7.30
C ALA A 395 -35.08 -0.69 6.79
N ASN A 396 -34.21 -1.67 7.06
CA ASN A 396 -34.37 -3.06 6.60
C ASN A 396 -34.46 -4.06 7.81
N SER A 397 -34.36 -5.37 7.52
CA SER A 397 -34.46 -6.42 8.54
C SER A 397 -33.30 -6.42 9.57
N HIS A 398 -32.17 -5.80 9.29
CA HIS A 398 -31.04 -5.70 10.21
C HIS A 398 -31.38 -4.82 11.43
N GLY A 399 -32.21 -3.78 11.25
CA GLY A 399 -32.50 -2.80 12.27
C GLY A 399 -33.07 -3.37 13.57
N ARG A 400 -33.76 -4.53 13.54
CA ARG A 400 -34.29 -5.23 14.71
C ARG A 400 -33.20 -5.97 15.51
N HIS A 401 -32.04 -6.19 14.94
CA HIS A 401 -30.93 -6.93 15.52
C HIS A 401 -29.80 -6.01 16.02
N ILE A 402 -29.98 -4.70 15.94
CA ILE A 402 -29.03 -3.67 16.38
C ILE A 402 -29.55 -2.99 17.63
N ASP A 403 -28.76 -2.91 18.69
CA ASP A 403 -29.04 -2.07 19.86
C ASP A 403 -28.66 -0.60 19.51
N TRP A 404 -29.71 0.17 19.20
CA TRP A 404 -29.52 1.57 18.77
C TRP A 404 -29.06 2.50 19.90
N ALA A 405 -29.29 2.14 21.16
CA ALA A 405 -28.78 2.89 22.31
C ALA A 405 -27.26 2.69 22.43
N ARG A 406 -26.81 1.46 22.21
CA ARG A 406 -25.38 1.13 22.21
C ARG A 406 -24.66 1.74 21.00
N VAL A 407 -25.28 1.71 19.83
CA VAL A 407 -24.76 2.43 18.64
C VAL A 407 -24.64 3.92 18.92
N ALA A 408 -25.67 4.58 19.50
CA ALA A 408 -25.63 6.00 19.81
C ALA A 408 -24.54 6.38 20.83
N GLN A 409 -24.15 5.45 21.71
CA GLN A 409 -23.04 5.64 22.65
C GLN A 409 -21.68 5.69 21.92
N PHE A 410 -21.47 4.82 20.91
CA PHE A 410 -20.18 4.69 20.22
C PHE A 410 -20.05 5.54 18.95
N ALA A 411 -21.15 5.92 18.30
CA ALA A 411 -21.14 6.72 17.09
C ALA A 411 -20.28 8.01 17.17
N PRO A 412 -20.24 8.73 18.33
CA PRO A 412 -19.37 9.92 18.46
C PRO A 412 -17.86 9.65 18.38
N PHE A 413 -17.43 8.38 18.45
CA PHE A 413 -16.03 7.96 18.29
C PHE A 413 -15.70 7.54 16.84
N GLY A 414 -16.69 7.47 15.96
CA GLY A 414 -16.58 7.21 14.53
C GLY A 414 -16.30 5.76 14.16
N GLY A 415 -15.13 5.25 14.46
CA GLY A 415 -14.75 3.88 14.11
C GLY A 415 -13.39 3.46 14.64
N ILE A 416 -13.07 2.19 14.39
CA ILE A 416 -11.81 1.55 14.79
C ILE A 416 -11.25 0.84 13.57
N ARG A 417 -9.98 1.06 13.25
CA ARG A 417 -9.15 0.22 12.37
C ARG A 417 -7.80 0.00 13.01
N ILE A 418 -7.34 -1.24 12.96
CA ILE A 418 -5.99 -1.60 13.40
C ILE A 418 -5.37 -2.39 12.26
N GLU A 419 -4.26 -1.90 11.76
CA GLU A 419 -3.63 -2.41 10.56
C GLU A 419 -2.15 -2.63 10.75
N ASP A 420 -1.70 -3.81 10.38
CA ASP A 420 -0.30 -4.21 10.36
C ASP A 420 0.10 -4.73 8.98
N ASN A 421 1.37 -4.59 8.66
CA ASN A 421 2.01 -5.19 7.49
C ASN A 421 2.66 -6.52 7.86
N LEU A 422 2.35 -7.56 7.12
CA LEU A 422 2.79 -8.92 7.36
C LEU A 422 3.60 -9.45 6.18
N ALA A 423 4.74 -10.09 6.45
CA ALA A 423 5.45 -10.89 5.47
C ALA A 423 5.09 -12.38 5.69
N VAL A 424 4.52 -13.02 4.67
CA VAL A 424 4.08 -14.42 4.74
C VAL A 424 5.31 -15.34 4.67
N THR A 425 5.38 -16.28 5.60
CA THR A 425 6.41 -17.35 5.64
C THR A 425 5.78 -18.71 5.43
N ALA A 426 6.60 -19.75 5.29
CA ALA A 426 6.11 -21.13 5.12
C ALA A 426 5.21 -21.58 6.30
N ALA A 427 5.54 -21.21 7.54
CA ALA A 427 4.85 -21.69 8.75
C ALA A 427 4.01 -20.63 9.47
N GLY A 428 4.03 -19.37 9.04
CA GLY A 428 3.35 -18.25 9.71
C GLY A 428 3.56 -16.94 8.97
N CYS A 429 3.71 -15.86 9.72
CA CYS A 429 4.08 -14.55 9.19
C CYS A 429 5.03 -13.81 10.15
N GLU A 430 5.82 -12.92 9.59
CA GLU A 430 6.52 -11.86 10.33
C GLU A 430 5.62 -10.63 10.37
N ASN A 431 5.30 -10.11 11.54
CA ASN A 431 4.54 -8.88 11.68
C ASN A 431 5.50 -7.68 11.70
N LEU A 432 5.74 -7.10 10.53
CA LEU A 432 6.72 -6.01 10.32
C LEU A 432 6.40 -4.80 11.18
N THR A 433 5.11 -4.49 11.32
CA THR A 433 4.63 -3.33 12.06
C THR A 433 4.81 -3.49 13.56
N ARG A 434 4.38 -4.64 14.14
CA ARG A 434 4.52 -4.88 15.59
C ARG A 434 5.98 -4.97 16.01
N GLU A 435 6.84 -5.55 15.17
CA GLU A 435 8.28 -5.59 15.42
C GLU A 435 8.89 -4.19 15.40
N ALA A 436 8.45 -3.34 14.47
CA ALA A 436 8.89 -1.95 14.41
C ALA A 436 8.51 -1.15 15.67
N PHE A 437 7.28 -1.30 16.18
CA PHE A 437 6.84 -0.64 17.43
C PHE A 437 7.61 -1.16 18.65
N ARG A 438 7.84 -2.50 18.77
CA ARG A 438 8.62 -3.08 19.87
C ARG A 438 10.06 -2.58 19.90
N ALA A 439 10.64 -2.26 18.74
CA ALA A 439 12.00 -1.72 18.66
C ALA A 439 12.11 -0.25 19.13
N LEU A 440 10.99 0.45 19.35
CA LEU A 440 10.94 1.83 19.85
C LEU A 440 10.63 1.91 21.35
N SER A 441 10.11 0.83 21.95
CA SER A 441 9.84 0.70 23.40
C SER A 441 11.06 0.15 24.13
#